data_e9c48d1067a11c04aef1f47bf00e86fd
#
_entry.id   e9c48d1067a11c04aef1f47bf00e86fd
#
_cell.length_a   1.000
_cell.length_b   1.000
_cell.length_c   1.000
_cell.angle_alpha   90.00
_cell.angle_beta   90.00
_cell.angle_gamma   90.00
#
_symmetry.space_group_name_H-M   'P 1'
#
loop_
_entity.id
_entity.type
_entity.pdbx_description
1 polymer ?
#
loop_
_entity_poly.entity_id
_entity_poly.type
_entity_poly.pdbx_seq_one_letter_code
_entity_poly.pdbx_strand_id
1 'polypeptide(L)'
;MNDLSQVIRAKTEDLRGLFQQTGQRLACAPENVEKDFWVCWTLDALYNKAEIKPRLLFKGGTSLSKAFDLIQRFSEDIDITVFRSDLLGEDFPSDDELRAMGSNQQRRKLDEVKEHCSAFINGDFQRALRKVAEGELEGLKFVIEPDPEDPDSQSLLFHYPSAFADSEEEYIRRVVKIESGAKSALDPHETKTIVPYSATEAEGLNLAVPNVITIKPERTFWDKIIILHGQRHWFQNRGALYKDGQRLSRHYYDVYRLLASNHGDNAMNDPDLAESCVQHAR
;
A
#
# COMPACT_ATOMS: atom_id res chain seq x y z
N MET A 1 -3.95 -8.98 -20.65
CA MET A 1 -4.51 -7.63 -20.44
C MET A 1 -5.76 -7.85 -19.62
N ASN A 2 -6.02 -7.06 -18.57
CA ASN A 2 -7.24 -7.17 -17.78
C ASN A 2 -8.35 -6.26 -18.33
N ASP A 3 -9.58 -6.44 -17.81
CA ASP A 3 -10.75 -5.73 -18.29
C ASP A 3 -11.21 -4.59 -17.36
N LEU A 4 -10.33 -4.10 -16.46
CA LEU A 4 -10.65 -2.99 -15.53
C LEU A 4 -11.13 -1.74 -16.29
N SER A 5 -10.48 -1.42 -17.41
CA SER A 5 -10.87 -0.28 -18.26
C SER A 5 -12.26 -0.44 -18.87
N GLN A 6 -12.71 -1.68 -19.13
CA GLN A 6 -14.06 -1.95 -19.61
C GLN A 6 -15.11 -1.66 -18.52
N VAL A 7 -14.82 -2.06 -17.27
CA VAL A 7 -15.68 -1.74 -16.11
C VAL A 7 -15.79 -0.22 -15.94
N ILE A 8 -14.68 0.51 -15.98
CA ILE A 8 -14.65 1.98 -15.81
C ILE A 8 -15.53 2.70 -16.87
N ARG A 9 -15.57 2.17 -18.09
CA ARG A 9 -16.37 2.74 -19.21
C ARG A 9 -17.85 2.35 -19.18
N ALA A 10 -18.27 1.51 -18.25
CA ALA A 10 -19.69 1.17 -18.08
C ALA A 10 -20.50 2.40 -17.62
N LYS A 11 -21.81 2.35 -17.79
CA LYS A 11 -22.68 3.41 -17.29
C LYS A 11 -22.60 3.50 -15.77
N THR A 12 -22.74 4.69 -15.23
CA THR A 12 -22.70 4.92 -13.78
C THR A 12 -23.68 4.04 -13.01
N GLU A 13 -24.86 3.78 -13.57
CA GLU A 13 -25.89 2.91 -12.97
C GLU A 13 -25.43 1.45 -12.90
N ASP A 14 -24.75 0.96 -13.94
CA ASP A 14 -24.22 -0.41 -13.98
C ASP A 14 -23.08 -0.56 -12.96
N LEU A 15 -22.21 0.44 -12.84
CA LEU A 15 -21.16 0.49 -11.81
C LEU A 15 -21.75 0.48 -10.39
N ARG A 16 -22.77 1.32 -10.14
CA ARG A 16 -23.49 1.32 -8.86
C ARG A 16 -24.09 -0.06 -8.56
N GLY A 17 -24.73 -0.66 -9.56
CA GLY A 17 -25.31 -2.02 -9.46
C GLY A 17 -24.26 -3.06 -9.06
N LEU A 18 -23.11 -3.07 -9.76
CA LEU A 18 -21.99 -3.97 -9.49
C LEU A 18 -21.49 -3.82 -8.04
N PHE A 19 -21.21 -2.59 -7.59
CA PHE A 19 -20.69 -2.34 -6.25
C PHE A 19 -21.73 -2.62 -5.16
N GLN A 20 -23.01 -2.33 -5.40
CA GLN A 20 -24.10 -2.65 -4.48
C GLN A 20 -24.29 -4.17 -4.33
N GLN A 21 -24.30 -4.92 -5.41
CA GLN A 21 -24.42 -6.38 -5.39
C GLN A 21 -23.25 -7.02 -4.64
N THR A 22 -22.02 -6.57 -4.91
CA THR A 22 -20.83 -7.02 -4.19
C THR A 22 -20.91 -6.66 -2.71
N GLY A 23 -21.32 -5.42 -2.38
CA GLY A 23 -21.49 -4.97 -1.00
C GLY A 23 -22.51 -5.80 -0.24
N GLN A 24 -23.63 -6.18 -0.84
CA GLN A 24 -24.61 -7.08 -0.25
C GLN A 24 -24.02 -8.47 0.05
N ARG A 25 -23.26 -9.06 -0.89
CA ARG A 25 -22.59 -10.35 -0.70
C ARG A 25 -21.57 -10.30 0.45
N LEU A 26 -20.82 -9.20 0.56
CA LEU A 26 -19.77 -9.03 1.56
C LEU A 26 -20.24 -8.39 2.88
N ALA A 27 -21.52 -8.03 2.98
CA ALA A 27 -22.09 -7.30 4.12
C ALA A 27 -21.29 -6.02 4.44
N CYS A 28 -20.93 -5.25 3.43
CA CYS A 28 -20.21 -3.98 3.58
C CYS A 28 -20.81 -2.87 2.69
N ALA A 29 -20.44 -1.62 2.98
CA ALA A 29 -20.89 -0.47 2.20
C ALA A 29 -20.40 -0.57 0.73
N PRO A 30 -21.26 -0.23 -0.26
CA PRO A 30 -20.87 -0.25 -1.68
C PRO A 30 -19.68 0.67 -1.99
N GLU A 31 -19.53 1.77 -1.26
CA GLU A 31 -18.41 2.72 -1.37
C GLU A 31 -17.07 2.07 -0.99
N ASN A 32 -17.07 1.10 -0.06
CA ASN A 32 -15.89 0.31 0.26
C ASN A 32 -15.49 -0.59 -0.92
N VAL A 33 -16.48 -1.16 -1.60
CA VAL A 33 -16.24 -2.00 -2.80
C VAL A 33 -15.72 -1.15 -3.94
N GLU A 34 -16.29 0.03 -4.16
CA GLU A 34 -15.80 0.99 -5.15
C GLU A 34 -14.34 1.36 -4.87
N LYS A 35 -14.03 1.70 -3.61
CA LYS A 35 -12.67 2.05 -3.23
C LYS A 35 -11.69 0.90 -3.42
N ASP A 36 -12.09 -0.32 -3.09
CA ASP A 36 -11.30 -1.53 -3.37
C ASP A 36 -11.02 -1.73 -4.86
N PHE A 37 -12.02 -1.46 -5.71
CA PHE A 37 -11.83 -1.48 -7.17
C PHE A 37 -10.77 -0.47 -7.60
N TRP A 38 -10.83 0.77 -7.09
CA TRP A 38 -9.87 1.81 -7.43
C TRP A 38 -8.48 1.56 -6.84
N VAL A 39 -8.37 0.89 -5.69
CA VAL A 39 -7.08 0.37 -5.18
C VAL A 39 -6.48 -0.62 -6.17
N CYS A 40 -7.26 -1.58 -6.67
CA CYS A 40 -6.79 -2.56 -7.66
C CYS A 40 -6.41 -1.90 -8.99
N TRP A 41 -7.22 -0.95 -9.47
CA TRP A 41 -6.89 -0.17 -10.66
C TRP A 41 -5.58 0.62 -10.49
N THR A 42 -5.38 1.25 -9.35
CA THR A 42 -4.15 2.00 -9.06
C THR A 42 -2.93 1.08 -9.05
N LEU A 43 -3.05 -0.12 -8.44
CA LEU A 43 -1.99 -1.12 -8.49
C LEU A 43 -1.69 -1.58 -9.92
N ASP A 44 -2.72 -1.80 -10.74
CA ASP A 44 -2.53 -2.13 -12.15
C ASP A 44 -1.84 -1.00 -12.93
N ALA A 45 -2.27 0.25 -12.69
CA ALA A 45 -1.62 1.41 -13.27
C ALA A 45 -0.13 1.48 -12.92
N LEU A 46 0.23 1.25 -11.65
CA LEU A 46 1.61 1.36 -11.18
C LEU A 46 2.51 0.19 -11.61
N TYR A 47 2.00 -1.04 -11.59
CA TYR A 47 2.81 -2.24 -11.81
C TYR A 47 2.81 -2.75 -13.25
N ASN A 48 1.78 -2.42 -14.04
CA ASN A 48 1.62 -2.98 -15.38
C ASN A 48 1.56 -1.95 -16.52
N LYS A 49 1.26 -0.68 -16.23
CA LYS A 49 1.00 0.33 -17.27
C LYS A 49 1.91 1.55 -17.21
N ALA A 50 2.24 2.01 -16.00
CA ALA A 50 3.09 3.18 -15.84
C ALA A 50 4.55 2.87 -16.18
N GLU A 51 5.18 3.76 -16.95
CA GLU A 51 6.60 3.66 -17.30
C GLU A 51 7.46 4.19 -16.14
N ILE A 52 7.53 3.41 -15.05
CA ILE A 52 8.28 3.73 -13.83
C ILE A 52 9.58 2.91 -13.83
N LYS A 53 10.74 3.58 -13.75
CA LYS A 53 12.04 2.88 -13.75
C LYS A 53 12.36 2.19 -12.43
N PRO A 54 12.27 2.87 -11.24
CA PRO A 54 12.46 2.21 -9.97
C PRO A 54 11.37 1.17 -9.74
N ARG A 55 11.76 -0.04 -9.31
CA ARG A 55 10.81 -1.07 -8.88
C ARG A 55 10.08 -0.60 -7.62
N LEU A 56 8.85 -1.07 -7.49
CA LEU A 56 7.97 -0.79 -6.36
C LEU A 56 7.68 -2.08 -5.61
N LEU A 57 7.60 -1.99 -4.28
CA LEU A 57 7.24 -3.09 -3.39
C LEU A 57 5.95 -2.74 -2.66
N PHE A 58 4.87 -3.49 -2.92
CA PHE A 58 3.60 -3.36 -2.23
C PHE A 58 3.67 -3.99 -0.84
N LYS A 59 3.18 -3.30 0.18
CA LYS A 59 3.24 -3.74 1.57
C LYS A 59 2.02 -3.30 2.39
N GLY A 60 2.13 -3.41 3.70
CA GLY A 60 1.14 -2.89 4.63
C GLY A 60 -0.10 -3.76 4.81
N GLY A 61 -1.14 -3.18 5.40
CA GLY A 61 -2.40 -3.89 5.65
C GLY A 61 -3.11 -4.31 4.37
N THR A 62 -3.09 -3.45 3.36
CA THR A 62 -3.76 -3.72 2.09
C THR A 62 -3.10 -4.89 1.35
N SER A 63 -1.78 -5.06 1.44
CA SER A 63 -1.13 -6.24 0.88
C SER A 63 -1.52 -7.54 1.59
N LEU A 64 -1.68 -7.52 2.93
CA LEU A 64 -2.16 -8.68 3.68
C LEU A 64 -3.59 -9.09 3.28
N SER A 65 -4.46 -8.13 3.01
CA SER A 65 -5.82 -8.38 2.55
C SER A 65 -5.84 -8.86 1.10
N LYS A 66 -5.24 -8.08 0.19
CA LYS A 66 -5.42 -8.27 -1.26
C LYS A 66 -4.54 -9.37 -1.86
N ALA A 67 -3.31 -9.54 -1.37
CA ALA A 67 -2.36 -10.49 -1.93
C ALA A 67 -2.37 -11.84 -1.22
N PHE A 68 -2.82 -11.89 0.04
CA PHE A 68 -2.72 -13.09 0.88
C PHE A 68 -4.03 -13.51 1.55
N ASP A 69 -5.09 -12.71 1.47
CA ASP A 69 -6.40 -12.97 2.12
C ASP A 69 -6.28 -13.27 3.64
N LEU A 70 -5.31 -12.63 4.31
CA LEU A 70 -5.01 -12.90 5.70
C LEU A 70 -5.84 -12.05 6.67
N ILE A 71 -6.31 -10.89 6.26
CA ILE A 71 -7.11 -9.98 7.08
C ILE A 71 -8.42 -9.65 6.38
N GLN A 72 -9.51 -9.56 7.18
CA GLN A 72 -10.85 -9.27 6.68
C GLN A 72 -11.33 -7.86 7.03
N ARG A 73 -10.52 -7.07 7.73
CA ARG A 73 -10.80 -5.66 7.93
C ARG A 73 -10.56 -4.87 6.65
N PHE A 74 -11.37 -3.87 6.42
CA PHE A 74 -11.16 -2.96 5.30
C PHE A 74 -9.80 -2.26 5.41
N SER A 75 -9.05 -2.29 4.33
CA SER A 75 -7.76 -1.61 4.19
C SER A 75 -7.73 -0.94 2.81
N GLU A 76 -7.49 0.34 2.79
CA GLU A 76 -7.82 1.23 1.68
C GLU A 76 -6.63 2.03 1.14
N ASP A 77 -5.54 2.10 1.93
CA ASP A 77 -4.34 2.82 1.56
C ASP A 77 -3.38 1.86 0.81
N ILE A 78 -2.66 2.39 -0.16
CA ILE A 78 -1.61 1.65 -0.87
C ILE A 78 -0.27 2.04 -0.26
N ASP A 79 0.32 1.13 0.51
CA ASP A 79 1.68 1.30 1.04
C ASP A 79 2.70 0.75 0.05
N ILE A 80 3.63 1.54 -0.43
CA ILE A 80 4.71 1.11 -1.31
C ILE A 80 6.10 1.50 -0.79
N THR A 81 7.08 0.68 -1.12
CA THR A 81 8.49 1.02 -0.93
C THR A 81 9.17 1.03 -2.30
N VAL A 82 9.86 2.12 -2.60
CA VAL A 82 10.68 2.24 -3.80
C VAL A 82 12.00 1.53 -3.56
N PHE A 83 12.46 0.69 -4.50
CA PHE A 83 13.75 0.03 -4.40
C PHE A 83 14.87 1.06 -4.45
N ARG A 84 15.62 1.17 -3.35
CA ARG A 84 16.68 2.18 -3.17
C ARG A 84 17.78 2.10 -4.22
N SER A 85 18.21 0.89 -4.56
CA SER A 85 19.23 0.65 -5.58
C SER A 85 18.81 1.18 -6.95
N ASP A 86 17.53 1.07 -7.28
CA ASP A 86 16.99 1.56 -8.55
C ASP A 86 16.86 3.10 -8.55
N LEU A 87 16.65 3.69 -7.36
CA LEU A 87 16.46 5.13 -7.18
C LEU A 87 17.78 5.90 -7.10
N LEU A 88 18.76 5.36 -6.39
CA LEU A 88 20.02 6.03 -6.03
C LEU A 88 21.25 5.45 -6.77
N GLY A 89 21.06 4.33 -7.48
CA GLY A 89 22.14 3.61 -8.17
C GLY A 89 22.86 2.61 -7.27
N GLU A 90 23.69 1.77 -7.93
CA GLU A 90 24.40 0.65 -7.26
C GLU A 90 25.49 1.12 -6.29
N ASP A 91 25.98 2.35 -6.46
CA ASP A 91 27.02 2.93 -5.58
C ASP A 91 26.45 3.39 -4.20
N PHE A 92 25.12 3.35 -4.02
CA PHE A 92 24.53 3.69 -2.74
C PHE A 92 24.75 2.54 -1.75
N PRO A 93 25.16 2.84 -0.50
CA PRO A 93 25.49 1.81 0.49
C PRO A 93 24.36 0.82 0.73
N SER A 94 24.73 -0.47 0.83
CA SER A 94 23.84 -1.55 1.24
C SER A 94 23.34 -1.34 2.69
N ASP A 95 22.33 -2.10 3.11
CA ASP A 95 21.82 -2.04 4.48
C ASP A 95 22.90 -2.40 5.53
N ASP A 96 23.80 -3.33 5.21
CA ASP A 96 24.90 -3.71 6.10
C ASP A 96 25.94 -2.59 6.22
N GLU A 97 26.28 -1.96 5.09
CA GLU A 97 27.20 -0.81 5.08
C GLU A 97 26.58 0.40 5.81
N LEU A 98 25.30 0.68 5.61
CA LEU A 98 24.59 1.73 6.34
C LEU A 98 24.62 1.47 7.85
N ARG A 99 24.42 0.23 8.29
CA ARG A 99 24.48 -0.16 9.71
C ARG A 99 25.88 -0.03 10.31
N ALA A 100 26.90 -0.29 9.52
CA ALA A 100 28.31 -0.17 9.93
C ALA A 100 28.76 1.30 10.08
N MET A 101 28.00 2.26 9.54
CA MET A 101 28.32 3.69 9.62
C MET A 101 28.06 4.25 11.02
N GLY A 102 28.77 5.30 11.38
CA GLY A 102 28.45 6.11 12.57
C GLY A 102 27.07 6.80 12.42
N SER A 103 26.35 6.96 13.52
CA SER A 103 24.96 7.44 13.55
C SER A 103 24.71 8.72 12.74
N ASN A 104 25.64 9.67 12.76
CA ASN A 104 25.52 10.93 12.01
C ASN A 104 25.64 10.70 10.48
N GLN A 105 26.51 9.78 10.06
CA GLN A 105 26.70 9.46 8.65
C GLN A 105 25.50 8.65 8.13
N GLN A 106 25.05 7.66 8.88
CA GLN A 106 23.85 6.88 8.59
C GLN A 106 22.63 7.80 8.42
N ARG A 107 22.41 8.72 9.37
CA ARG A 107 21.32 9.69 9.30
C ARG A 107 21.36 10.53 8.03
N ARG A 108 22.54 11.06 7.66
CA ARG A 108 22.69 11.84 6.41
C ARG A 108 22.32 11.01 5.18
N LYS A 109 22.76 9.74 5.14
CA LYS A 109 22.41 8.83 4.02
C LYS A 109 20.92 8.52 3.99
N LEU A 110 20.26 8.33 5.11
CA LEU A 110 18.82 8.13 5.17
C LEU A 110 18.02 9.40 4.81
N ASP A 111 18.55 10.58 5.11
CA ASP A 111 17.94 11.85 4.67
C ASP A 111 18.09 12.03 3.15
N GLU A 112 19.24 11.66 2.56
CA GLU A 112 19.45 11.60 1.11
C GLU A 112 18.44 10.67 0.42
N VAL A 113 18.20 9.46 0.97
CA VAL A 113 17.16 8.53 0.50
C VAL A 113 15.79 9.19 0.49
N LYS A 114 15.45 9.89 1.58
CA LYS A 114 14.16 10.57 1.72
C LYS A 114 13.97 11.66 0.67
N GLU A 115 14.99 12.52 0.46
CA GLU A 115 14.94 13.61 -0.51
C GLU A 115 14.75 13.09 -1.94
N HIS A 116 15.53 12.06 -2.33
CA HIS A 116 15.40 11.45 -3.66
C HIS A 116 14.04 10.77 -3.85
N CYS A 117 13.54 10.08 -2.82
CA CYS A 117 12.22 9.46 -2.86
C CYS A 117 11.12 10.51 -3.01
N SER A 118 11.15 11.59 -2.23
CA SER A 118 10.19 12.69 -2.33
C SER A 118 10.22 13.34 -3.73
N ALA A 119 11.41 13.61 -4.26
CA ALA A 119 11.57 14.18 -5.61
C ALA A 119 11.01 13.22 -6.69
N PHE A 120 11.27 11.92 -6.57
CA PHE A 120 10.74 10.91 -7.48
C PHE A 120 9.21 10.82 -7.42
N ILE A 121 8.63 10.75 -6.20
CA ILE A 121 7.18 10.61 -6.01
C ILE A 121 6.42 11.82 -6.56
N ASN A 122 6.90 13.04 -6.28
CA ASN A 122 6.28 14.28 -6.76
C ASN A 122 6.67 14.64 -8.21
N GLY A 123 7.57 13.88 -8.80
CA GLY A 123 8.07 14.07 -10.16
C GLY A 123 7.61 12.96 -11.12
N ASP A 124 8.54 12.05 -11.41
CA ASP A 124 8.36 11.00 -12.43
C ASP A 124 7.22 10.04 -12.11
N PHE A 125 7.08 9.65 -10.85
CA PHE A 125 6.03 8.74 -10.41
C PHE A 125 4.63 9.35 -10.61
N GLN A 126 4.41 10.57 -10.10
CA GLN A 126 3.13 11.27 -10.26
C GLN A 126 2.80 11.49 -11.75
N ARG A 127 3.81 11.89 -12.57
CA ARG A 127 3.62 12.09 -14.01
C ARG A 127 3.25 10.78 -14.73
N ALA A 128 3.92 9.68 -14.39
CA ALA A 128 3.66 8.38 -15.00
C ALA A 128 2.25 7.88 -14.65
N LEU A 129 1.85 7.98 -13.38
CA LEU A 129 0.49 7.61 -12.94
C LEU A 129 -0.57 8.49 -13.62
N ARG A 130 -0.33 9.81 -13.71
CA ARG A 130 -1.22 10.75 -14.39
C ARG A 130 -1.38 10.42 -15.87
N LYS A 131 -0.29 10.09 -16.56
CA LYS A 131 -0.33 9.69 -17.99
C LYS A 131 -1.23 8.47 -18.21
N VAL A 132 -1.16 7.47 -17.33
CA VAL A 132 -2.05 6.29 -17.39
C VAL A 132 -3.51 6.72 -17.14
N ALA A 133 -3.74 7.54 -16.11
CA ALA A 133 -5.07 8.01 -15.77
C ALA A 133 -5.71 8.83 -16.90
N GLU A 134 -4.97 9.74 -17.53
CA GLU A 134 -5.44 10.53 -18.68
C GLU A 134 -5.86 9.65 -19.86
N GLY A 135 -5.14 8.55 -20.11
CA GLY A 135 -5.49 7.61 -21.19
C GLY A 135 -6.68 6.70 -20.89
N GLU A 136 -6.82 6.23 -19.64
CA GLU A 136 -7.86 5.27 -19.28
C GLU A 136 -9.16 5.91 -18.77
N LEU A 137 -9.06 7.09 -18.14
CA LEU A 137 -10.17 7.83 -17.54
C LEU A 137 -10.61 9.02 -18.41
N GLU A 138 -10.38 8.94 -19.73
CA GLU A 138 -10.77 10.00 -20.66
C GLU A 138 -12.25 10.37 -20.48
N GLY A 139 -12.52 11.68 -20.30
CA GLY A 139 -13.87 12.22 -20.08
C GLY A 139 -14.35 12.13 -18.62
N LEU A 140 -13.63 11.48 -17.72
CA LEU A 140 -13.96 11.38 -16.29
C LEU A 140 -13.13 12.40 -15.49
N LYS A 141 -13.71 12.90 -14.38
CA LYS A 141 -13.01 13.83 -13.49
C LYS A 141 -12.18 13.05 -12.47
N PHE A 142 -10.89 13.32 -12.41
CA PHE A 142 -9.98 12.79 -11.40
C PHE A 142 -8.93 13.85 -11.01
N VAL A 143 -8.29 13.66 -9.85
CA VAL A 143 -7.16 14.49 -9.42
C VAL A 143 -6.08 13.58 -8.83
N ILE A 144 -4.81 13.85 -9.14
CA ILE A 144 -3.67 13.21 -8.48
C ILE A 144 -2.79 14.34 -7.95
N GLU A 145 -2.67 14.42 -6.63
CA GLU A 145 -1.96 15.50 -5.96
C GLU A 145 -1.14 14.99 -4.76
N PRO A 146 -0.10 15.72 -4.34
CA PRO A 146 0.61 15.41 -3.11
C PRO A 146 -0.32 15.52 -1.90
N ASP A 147 -0.13 14.63 -0.90
CA ASP A 147 -0.86 14.71 0.36
C ASP A 147 -0.31 15.86 1.22
N PRO A 148 -1.10 16.91 1.48
CA PRO A 148 -0.66 18.06 2.27
C PRO A 148 -0.45 17.71 3.77
N GLU A 149 -0.98 16.57 4.23
CA GLU A 149 -0.82 16.10 5.61
C GLU A 149 0.46 15.26 5.80
N ASP A 150 1.17 14.90 4.70
CA ASP A 150 2.41 14.14 4.78
C ASP A 150 3.64 15.07 4.93
N PRO A 151 4.28 15.13 6.12
CA PRO A 151 5.43 15.99 6.35
C PRO A 151 6.67 15.55 5.57
N ASP A 152 6.69 14.32 5.08
CA ASP A 152 7.80 13.76 4.32
C ASP A 152 7.63 13.97 2.81
N SER A 153 6.46 14.44 2.38
CA SER A 153 6.11 14.67 0.96
C SER A 153 6.37 13.45 0.07
N GLN A 154 6.01 12.27 0.57
CA GLN A 154 6.18 10.99 -0.12
C GLN A 154 4.83 10.29 -0.40
N SER A 155 3.72 10.98 -0.12
CA SER A 155 2.38 10.45 -0.33
C SER A 155 1.63 11.21 -1.40
N LEU A 156 0.85 10.48 -2.22
CA LEU A 156 -0.07 11.04 -3.20
C LEU A 156 -1.51 10.68 -2.86
N LEU A 157 -2.41 11.56 -3.21
CA LEU A 157 -3.86 11.37 -3.16
C LEU A 157 -4.40 11.23 -4.58
N PHE A 158 -5.01 10.09 -4.88
CA PHE A 158 -5.74 9.87 -6.13
C PHE A 158 -7.24 9.97 -5.86
N HIS A 159 -7.82 11.12 -6.21
CA HIS A 159 -9.27 11.34 -6.21
C HIS A 159 -9.86 10.72 -7.47
N TYR A 160 -10.46 9.57 -7.32
CA TYR A 160 -11.00 8.80 -8.44
C TYR A 160 -12.41 9.24 -8.83
N PRO A 161 -12.83 8.99 -10.10
CA PRO A 161 -14.20 9.27 -10.55
C PRO A 161 -15.18 8.29 -9.90
N SER A 162 -15.91 8.75 -8.86
CA SER A 162 -16.82 7.90 -8.10
C SER A 162 -18.19 7.77 -8.77
N ALA A 163 -18.71 6.55 -8.80
CA ALA A 163 -20.08 6.26 -9.21
C ALA A 163 -21.12 6.80 -8.18
N PHE A 164 -20.70 7.08 -6.94
CA PHE A 164 -21.52 7.59 -5.86
C PHE A 164 -21.31 9.09 -5.60
N ALA A 165 -20.81 9.85 -6.56
CA ALA A 165 -20.47 11.28 -6.38
C ALA A 165 -21.62 12.15 -5.84
N ASP A 166 -22.87 11.76 -6.09
CA ASP A 166 -24.07 12.52 -5.73
C ASP A 166 -24.61 12.17 -4.33
N SER A 167 -23.97 11.24 -3.57
CA SER A 167 -24.42 10.91 -2.22
C SER A 167 -23.91 11.93 -1.21
N GLU A 168 -24.80 12.44 -0.35
CA GLU A 168 -24.47 13.41 0.72
C GLU A 168 -23.71 12.77 1.91
N GLU A 169 -23.63 11.44 1.96
CA GLU A 169 -22.92 10.71 3.01
C GLU A 169 -21.40 10.65 2.73
N GLU A 170 -20.67 11.63 3.23
CA GLU A 170 -19.19 11.71 3.13
C GLU A 170 -18.43 10.87 4.17
N TYR A 171 -18.96 9.74 4.63
CA TYR A 171 -18.26 8.94 5.64
C TYR A 171 -16.97 8.30 5.09
N ILE A 172 -16.90 8.03 3.79
CA ILE A 172 -15.73 7.45 3.12
C ILE A 172 -15.16 8.47 2.15
N ARG A 173 -13.93 8.91 2.40
CA ARG A 173 -13.21 9.78 1.46
C ARG A 173 -13.01 9.01 0.14
N ARG A 174 -13.48 9.59 -0.98
CA ARG A 174 -13.35 9.04 -2.34
C ARG A 174 -11.95 9.27 -2.91
N VAL A 175 -10.98 8.77 -2.19
CA VAL A 175 -9.57 8.95 -2.48
C VAL A 175 -8.80 7.67 -2.17
N VAL A 176 -7.92 7.25 -3.06
CA VAL A 176 -6.89 6.25 -2.77
C VAL A 176 -5.63 7.00 -2.35
N LYS A 177 -5.20 6.80 -1.10
CA LYS A 177 -3.94 7.32 -0.62
C LYS A 177 -2.82 6.34 -1.00
N ILE A 178 -1.77 6.85 -1.62
CA ILE A 178 -0.57 6.11 -1.98
C ILE A 178 0.55 6.60 -1.05
N GLU A 179 0.81 5.83 0.00
CA GLU A 179 1.89 6.12 0.96
C GLU A 179 3.18 5.47 0.46
N SER A 180 4.22 6.27 0.26
CA SER A 180 5.47 5.81 -0.33
C SER A 180 6.65 6.04 0.59
N GLY A 181 7.75 5.35 0.31
CA GLY A 181 9.02 5.54 0.98
C GLY A 181 10.10 4.69 0.33
N ALA A 182 11.36 4.91 0.70
CA ALA A 182 12.48 4.10 0.21
C ALA A 182 13.40 3.63 1.36
N LYS A 183 13.01 3.86 2.61
CA LYS A 183 13.79 3.46 3.80
C LYS A 183 13.45 2.04 4.29
N SER A 184 12.27 1.52 3.97
CA SER A 184 11.82 0.20 4.43
C SER A 184 12.65 -0.93 3.81
N ALA A 185 12.74 -2.04 4.51
CA ALA A 185 13.33 -3.26 3.98
C ALA A 185 12.49 -3.82 2.83
N LEU A 186 13.18 -4.53 1.92
CA LEU A 186 12.63 -5.00 0.67
C LEU A 186 12.41 -6.53 0.65
N ASP A 187 13.01 -7.26 1.59
CA ASP A 187 13.01 -8.72 1.61
C ASP A 187 12.45 -9.30 2.91
N PRO A 188 11.86 -10.50 2.83
CA PRO A 188 11.55 -11.27 1.62
C PRO A 188 10.30 -10.75 0.90
N HIS A 189 10.28 -10.86 -0.43
CA HIS A 189 9.13 -10.49 -1.27
C HIS A 189 8.83 -11.56 -2.32
N GLU A 190 7.66 -11.47 -2.94
CA GLU A 190 7.23 -12.32 -4.04
C GLU A 190 6.25 -11.58 -4.97
N THR A 191 6.05 -12.10 -6.17
CA THR A 191 5.08 -11.54 -7.12
C THR A 191 3.70 -12.15 -6.90
N LYS A 192 2.67 -11.30 -6.79
CA LYS A 192 1.27 -11.69 -6.60
C LYS A 192 0.36 -11.19 -7.70
N THR A 193 -0.75 -11.88 -7.83
CA THR A 193 -1.92 -11.41 -8.60
C THR A 193 -2.98 -10.93 -7.63
N ILE A 194 -3.47 -9.72 -7.84
CA ILE A 194 -4.47 -9.06 -7.01
C ILE A 194 -5.79 -9.01 -7.75
N VAL A 195 -6.91 -9.17 -7.03
CA VAL A 195 -8.25 -9.19 -7.64
C VAL A 195 -9.18 -8.28 -6.83
N PRO A 196 -9.95 -7.37 -7.45
CA PRO A 196 -10.94 -6.58 -6.74
C PRO A 196 -12.10 -7.45 -6.22
N TYR A 197 -12.72 -7.02 -5.14
CA TYR A 197 -13.86 -7.74 -4.55
C TYR A 197 -15.03 -7.90 -5.52
N SER A 198 -15.20 -6.95 -6.43
CA SER A 198 -16.25 -6.96 -7.46
C SER A 198 -16.04 -7.95 -8.61
N ALA A 199 -14.89 -8.63 -8.66
CA ALA A 199 -14.59 -9.56 -9.74
C ALA A 199 -15.56 -10.76 -9.81
N THR A 200 -16.12 -11.16 -8.68
CA THR A 200 -17.09 -12.26 -8.63
C THR A 200 -18.40 -11.92 -9.34
N GLU A 201 -18.85 -10.68 -9.25
CA GLU A 201 -20.08 -10.17 -9.86
C GLU A 201 -19.87 -9.65 -11.28
N ALA A 202 -18.62 -9.40 -11.68
CA ALA A 202 -18.26 -8.96 -13.04
C ALA A 202 -18.13 -10.15 -14.00
N GLU A 203 -19.24 -10.85 -14.24
CA GLU A 203 -19.27 -12.08 -15.05
C GLU A 203 -18.64 -11.88 -16.43
N GLY A 204 -17.76 -12.80 -16.81
CA GLY A 204 -17.09 -12.82 -18.13
C GLY A 204 -15.93 -11.83 -18.25
N LEU A 205 -15.60 -11.04 -17.22
CA LEU A 205 -14.49 -10.10 -17.23
C LEU A 205 -13.31 -10.62 -16.38
N ASN A 206 -12.11 -10.42 -16.87
CA ASN A 206 -10.89 -10.68 -16.14
C ASN A 206 -10.41 -9.40 -15.43
N LEU A 207 -10.66 -9.27 -14.14
CA LEU A 207 -10.23 -8.11 -13.35
C LEU A 207 -8.91 -8.35 -12.58
N ALA A 208 -8.19 -9.44 -12.88
CA ALA A 208 -6.95 -9.78 -12.20
C ALA A 208 -5.81 -8.81 -12.56
N VAL A 209 -5.10 -8.35 -11.56
CA VAL A 209 -3.92 -7.48 -11.65
C VAL A 209 -2.68 -8.32 -11.34
N PRO A 210 -1.94 -8.80 -12.34
CA PRO A 210 -0.73 -9.60 -12.15
C PRO A 210 0.49 -8.74 -11.82
N ASN A 211 1.62 -9.41 -11.56
CA ASN A 211 2.96 -8.83 -11.45
C ASN A 211 3.15 -7.84 -10.28
N VAL A 212 2.30 -7.85 -9.26
CA VAL A 212 2.45 -6.97 -8.10
C VAL A 212 3.53 -7.54 -7.18
N ILE A 213 4.71 -6.92 -7.16
CA ILE A 213 5.80 -7.29 -6.24
C ILE A 213 5.36 -6.93 -4.83
N THR A 214 5.24 -7.93 -3.97
CA THR A 214 4.60 -7.78 -2.65
C THR A 214 5.49 -8.35 -1.56
N ILE A 215 5.63 -7.62 -0.45
CA ILE A 215 6.36 -8.08 0.75
C ILE A 215 5.68 -9.32 1.32
N LYS A 216 6.46 -10.32 1.75
CA LYS A 216 5.88 -11.51 2.38
C LYS A 216 5.27 -11.21 3.74
N PRO A 217 4.19 -11.94 4.12
CA PRO A 217 3.51 -11.74 5.40
C PRO A 217 4.42 -11.93 6.62
N GLU A 218 5.43 -12.80 6.51
CA GLU A 218 6.41 -13.07 7.57
C GLU A 218 7.19 -11.81 7.96
N ARG A 219 7.57 -10.99 6.96
CA ARG A 219 8.21 -9.69 7.23
C ARG A 219 7.23 -8.73 7.87
N THR A 220 6.02 -8.62 7.34
CA THR A 220 4.97 -7.75 7.89
C THR A 220 4.60 -8.13 9.32
N PHE A 221 4.64 -9.42 9.67
CA PHE A 221 4.45 -9.90 11.03
C PHE A 221 5.45 -9.25 11.99
N TRP A 222 6.74 -9.34 11.70
CA TRP A 222 7.79 -8.76 12.56
C TRP A 222 7.74 -7.24 12.60
N ASP A 223 7.49 -6.57 11.48
CA ASP A 223 7.33 -5.12 11.45
C ASP A 223 6.22 -4.66 12.40
N LYS A 224 5.09 -5.37 12.44
CA LYS A 224 3.98 -5.07 13.36
C LYS A 224 4.31 -5.39 14.82
N ILE A 225 5.00 -6.47 15.10
CA ILE A 225 5.49 -6.81 16.45
C ILE A 225 6.42 -5.69 16.95
N ILE A 226 7.32 -5.20 16.13
CA ILE A 226 8.24 -4.11 16.47
C ILE A 226 7.49 -2.80 16.76
N ILE A 227 6.48 -2.47 15.94
CA ILE A 227 5.62 -1.30 16.18
C ILE A 227 4.92 -1.43 17.55
N LEU A 228 4.32 -2.58 17.84
CA LEU A 228 3.63 -2.82 19.12
C LEU A 228 4.59 -2.78 20.31
N HIS A 229 5.79 -3.35 20.15
CA HIS A 229 6.85 -3.27 21.17
C HIS A 229 7.28 -1.82 21.41
N GLY A 230 7.51 -1.04 20.36
CA GLY A 230 7.84 0.37 20.44
C GLY A 230 6.77 1.20 21.17
N GLN A 231 5.48 0.95 20.87
CA GLN A 231 4.36 1.60 21.55
C GLN A 231 4.32 1.26 23.05
N ARG A 232 4.54 0.00 23.41
CA ARG A 232 4.62 -0.44 24.81
C ARG A 232 5.78 0.26 25.53
N HIS A 233 6.96 0.28 24.93
CA HIS A 233 8.15 0.94 25.52
C HIS A 233 7.92 2.45 25.70
N TRP A 234 7.31 3.10 24.71
CA TRP A 234 6.96 4.51 24.80
C TRP A 234 5.99 4.79 25.95
N PHE A 235 4.92 3.97 26.06
CA PHE A 235 3.94 4.08 27.14
C PHE A 235 4.57 3.88 28.53
N GLN A 236 5.44 2.88 28.69
CA GLN A 236 6.13 2.62 29.95
C GLN A 236 7.00 3.80 30.40
N ASN A 237 7.61 4.50 29.47
CA ASN A 237 8.52 5.61 29.79
C ASN A 237 7.82 6.97 29.94
N ARG A 238 6.66 7.15 29.32
CA ARG A 238 5.99 8.46 29.22
C ARG A 238 4.55 8.50 29.73
N GLY A 239 3.98 7.37 30.10
CA GLY A 239 2.59 7.26 30.58
C GLY A 239 1.51 7.54 29.54
N ALA A 240 1.87 7.74 28.27
CA ALA A 240 0.96 8.01 27.16
C ALA A 240 1.37 7.22 25.92
N LEU A 241 0.42 6.90 25.04
CA LEU A 241 0.72 6.26 23.76
C LEU A 241 1.31 7.27 22.76
N TYR A 242 2.20 6.81 21.91
CA TYR A 242 2.74 7.63 20.83
C TYR A 242 1.62 7.98 19.84
N LYS A 243 1.49 9.27 19.48
CA LYS A 243 0.41 9.78 18.61
C LYS A 243 -0.99 9.31 19.04
N ASP A 244 -1.29 9.36 20.34
CA ASP A 244 -2.58 9.00 20.96
C ASP A 244 -3.04 7.56 20.66
N GLY A 245 -2.15 6.69 20.20
CA GLY A 245 -2.45 5.29 19.90
C GLY A 245 -3.45 5.09 18.75
N GLN A 246 -3.66 6.11 17.92
CA GLN A 246 -4.57 6.00 16.78
C GLN A 246 -4.21 4.79 15.91
N ARG A 247 -5.26 4.04 15.51
CA ARG A 247 -5.15 2.84 14.67
C ARG A 247 -4.30 1.69 15.26
N LEU A 248 -3.87 1.75 16.54
CA LEU A 248 -3.06 0.71 17.18
C LEU A 248 -3.78 -0.66 17.20
N SER A 249 -5.10 -0.66 17.39
CA SER A 249 -5.93 -1.87 17.35
C SER A 249 -5.79 -2.67 16.06
N ARG A 250 -5.54 -1.99 14.92
CA ARG A 250 -5.32 -2.65 13.62
C ARG A 250 -4.07 -3.53 13.64
N HIS A 251 -2.99 -3.09 14.29
CA HIS A 251 -1.75 -3.88 14.41
C HIS A 251 -1.96 -5.13 15.26
N TYR A 252 -2.70 -5.04 16.38
CA TYR A 252 -3.06 -6.21 17.18
C TYR A 252 -3.92 -7.21 16.39
N TYR A 253 -4.93 -6.72 15.69
CA TYR A 253 -5.76 -7.57 14.84
C TYR A 253 -4.94 -8.28 13.75
N ASP A 254 -4.08 -7.54 13.05
CA ASP A 254 -3.26 -8.09 11.97
C ASP A 254 -2.29 -9.16 12.50
N VAL A 255 -1.63 -8.90 13.65
CA VAL A 255 -0.75 -9.89 14.31
C VAL A 255 -1.53 -11.12 14.71
N TYR A 256 -2.72 -10.97 15.31
CA TYR A 256 -3.58 -12.08 15.66
C TYR A 256 -3.93 -12.95 14.44
N ARG A 257 -4.30 -12.33 13.33
CA ARG A 257 -4.63 -13.04 12.08
C ARG A 257 -3.41 -13.74 11.48
N LEU A 258 -2.26 -13.10 11.51
CA LEU A 258 -0.99 -13.68 11.04
C LEU A 258 -0.60 -14.89 11.91
N LEU A 259 -0.69 -14.80 13.24
CA LEU A 259 -0.42 -15.90 14.15
C LEU A 259 -1.34 -17.11 13.92
N ALA A 260 -2.58 -16.88 13.49
CA ALA A 260 -3.53 -17.95 13.17
C ALA A 260 -3.33 -18.55 11.77
N SER A 261 -2.24 -18.23 11.08
CA SER A 261 -1.91 -18.72 9.74
C SER A 261 -0.55 -19.38 9.68
N ASN A 262 -0.28 -20.16 8.63
CA ASN A 262 1.05 -20.76 8.38
C ASN A 262 2.16 -19.71 8.28
N HIS A 263 1.82 -18.47 7.88
CA HIS A 263 2.78 -17.36 7.80
C HIS A 263 3.29 -16.93 9.17
N GLY A 264 2.45 -16.99 10.21
CA GLY A 264 2.88 -16.74 11.59
C GLY A 264 3.84 -17.81 12.08
N ASP A 265 3.55 -19.08 11.82
CA ASP A 265 4.43 -20.19 12.15
C ASP A 265 5.77 -20.07 11.42
N ASN A 266 5.76 -19.76 10.13
CA ASN A 266 6.97 -19.55 9.34
C ASN A 266 7.80 -18.40 9.91
N ALA A 267 7.16 -17.26 10.23
CA ALA A 267 7.84 -16.10 10.80
C ALA A 267 8.50 -16.42 12.15
N MET A 268 7.81 -17.14 13.03
CA MET A 268 8.34 -17.51 14.34
C MET A 268 9.47 -18.55 14.27
N ASN A 269 9.51 -19.36 13.23
CA ASN A 269 10.56 -20.36 13.00
C ASN A 269 11.73 -19.82 12.17
N ASP A 270 11.74 -18.53 11.81
CA ASP A 270 12.82 -17.84 11.09
C ASP A 270 13.48 -16.78 12.00
N PRO A 271 14.44 -17.16 12.85
CA PRO A 271 15.15 -16.23 13.73
C PRO A 271 16.02 -15.23 12.97
N ASP A 272 16.52 -15.59 11.78
CA ASP A 272 17.35 -14.70 10.97
C ASP A 272 16.51 -13.54 10.42
N LEU A 273 15.30 -13.82 9.97
CA LEU A 273 14.34 -12.79 9.57
C LEU A 273 13.97 -11.89 10.75
N ALA A 274 13.70 -12.47 11.94
CA ALA A 274 13.39 -11.72 13.13
C ALA A 274 14.52 -10.73 13.49
N GLU A 275 15.76 -11.20 13.52
CA GLU A 275 16.95 -10.38 13.79
C GLU A 275 17.12 -9.29 12.73
N SER A 276 16.97 -9.62 11.44
CA SER A 276 17.00 -8.63 10.34
C SER A 276 15.96 -7.52 10.55
N CYS A 277 14.73 -7.87 10.97
CA CYS A 277 13.68 -6.88 11.22
C CYS A 277 14.03 -5.96 12.40
N VAL A 278 14.54 -6.51 13.50
CA VAL A 278 14.98 -5.72 14.67
C VAL A 278 16.12 -4.79 14.32
N GLN A 279 17.10 -5.28 13.57
CA GLN A 279 18.25 -4.47 13.14
C GLN A 279 17.84 -3.35 12.19
N HIS A 280 16.85 -3.60 11.32
CA HIS A 280 16.34 -2.57 10.41
C HIS A 280 15.56 -1.46 11.14
N ALA A 281 14.94 -1.78 12.28
CA ALA A 281 14.14 -0.84 13.08
C ALA A 281 14.97 0.03 14.05
N ARG A 282 16.24 -0.31 14.25
CA ARG A 282 17.20 0.47 15.11
C ARG A 282 17.80 1.65 14.37
#